data_1628a7b067dc95c96f5166a75f1fda60
#
_entry.id   1628a7b067dc95c96f5166a75f1fda60
#
_cell.length_a   1.000
_cell.length_b   1.000
_cell.length_c   1.000
_cell.angle_alpha   90.00
_cell.angle_beta   90.00
_cell.angle_gamma   90.00
#
_symmetry.space_group_name_H-M   'P 1'
#
loop_
_entity.id
_entity.type
_entity.pdbx_description
1 polymer ?
#
loop_
_entity_poly.entity_id
_entity_poly.type
_entity_poly.pdbx_seq_one_letter_code
_entity_poly.pdbx_strand_id
1 'polypeptide(L)'
;MNKQPSKKNNNLKNIIQLAKENAEVEVLWLYGSRARNKAGANSDYDLAVAFKTYISEPVERRLRPEMLALAWHKQLNIPLSIIDINQVPLPLAYTVVQDNTLLYSKNDYRRMTEEQRIMSKWEIDYCYHKKHYA
;
A
#
# COMPACT_ATOMS: atom_id res chain seq x y z
N MET A 1 -21.67 22.13 18.44
CA MET A 1 -22.07 21.08 17.49
C MET A 1 -20.95 20.10 17.29
N ASN A 2 -21.17 18.87 17.63
CA ASN A 2 -20.19 17.81 17.39
C ASN A 2 -20.21 17.46 15.92
N LYS A 3 -19.15 17.85 15.22
CA LYS A 3 -18.93 17.36 13.87
C LYS A 3 -18.47 15.91 13.96
N GLN A 4 -19.30 14.98 13.54
CA GLN A 4 -18.84 13.62 13.39
C GLN A 4 -17.76 13.57 12.31
N PRO A 5 -16.67 12.79 12.52
CA PRO A 5 -15.68 12.60 11.47
C PRO A 5 -16.38 12.03 10.23
N SER A 6 -15.96 12.45 9.05
CA SER A 6 -16.49 11.90 7.81
C SER A 6 -16.23 10.40 7.78
N LYS A 7 -17.09 9.62 7.10
CA LYS A 7 -16.89 8.18 6.91
C LYS A 7 -15.50 7.86 6.39
N LYS A 8 -14.97 8.73 5.50
CA LYS A 8 -13.64 8.59 4.93
C LYS A 8 -12.55 8.57 6.02
N ASN A 9 -12.62 9.51 6.98
CA ASN A 9 -11.63 9.60 8.06
C ASN A 9 -11.74 8.42 9.02
N ASN A 10 -12.95 7.95 9.30
CA ASN A 10 -13.17 6.79 10.14
C ASN A 10 -12.63 5.51 9.49
N ASN A 11 -12.83 5.35 8.20
CA ASN A 11 -12.32 4.18 7.47
C ASN A 11 -10.79 4.12 7.52
N LEU A 12 -10.12 5.24 7.28
CA LEU A 12 -8.65 5.28 7.35
C LEU A 12 -8.13 5.01 8.77
N LYS A 13 -8.77 5.58 9.78
CA LYS A 13 -8.41 5.30 11.17
C LYS A 13 -8.56 3.83 11.52
N ASN A 14 -9.62 3.21 11.06
CA ASN A 14 -9.88 1.80 11.30
C ASN A 14 -8.86 0.91 10.58
N ILE A 15 -8.52 1.25 9.34
CA ILE A 15 -7.48 0.54 8.58
C ILE A 15 -6.14 0.64 9.31
N ILE A 16 -5.75 1.82 9.75
CA ILE A 16 -4.51 2.05 10.48
C ILE A 16 -4.49 1.23 11.77
N GLN A 17 -5.61 1.18 12.49
CA GLN A 17 -5.70 0.39 13.71
C GLN A 17 -5.50 -1.10 13.45
N LEU A 18 -6.07 -1.65 12.38
CA LEU A 18 -5.85 -3.04 12.00
C LEU A 18 -4.38 -3.30 11.66
N ALA A 19 -3.72 -2.36 10.99
CA ALA A 19 -2.29 -2.47 10.71
C ALA A 19 -1.46 -2.49 11.98
N LYS A 20 -1.79 -1.65 12.96
CA LYS A 20 -1.12 -1.63 14.25
C LYS A 20 -1.22 -2.96 14.99
N GLU A 21 -2.37 -3.59 14.89
CA GLU A 21 -2.66 -4.86 15.59
C GLU A 21 -2.06 -6.07 14.89
N ASN A 22 -1.65 -5.93 13.62
CA ASN A 22 -1.11 -7.04 12.85
C ASN A 22 0.41 -7.03 12.89
N ALA A 23 1.01 -8.04 13.53
CA ALA A 23 2.46 -8.14 13.72
C ALA A 23 3.22 -8.26 12.40
N GLU A 24 2.59 -8.76 11.34
CA GLU A 24 3.24 -8.97 10.05
C GLU A 24 3.21 -7.74 9.13
N VAL A 25 2.44 -6.71 9.47
CA VAL A 25 2.39 -5.46 8.69
C VAL A 25 3.42 -4.49 9.27
N GLU A 26 4.50 -4.24 8.54
CA GLU A 26 5.51 -3.28 8.97
C GLU A 26 5.25 -1.87 8.45
N VAL A 27 4.79 -1.76 7.20
CA VAL A 27 4.53 -0.46 6.57
C VAL A 27 3.25 -0.55 5.76
N LEU A 28 2.46 0.51 5.79
CA LEU A 28 1.20 0.59 5.07
C LEU A 28 1.10 1.92 4.34
N TRP A 29 0.90 1.85 3.02
CA TRP A 29 0.65 3.03 2.16
C TRP A 29 -0.74 2.98 1.57
N LEU A 30 -1.32 4.15 1.35
CA LEU A 30 -2.49 4.34 0.51
C LEU A 30 -2.02 4.83 -0.85
N TYR A 31 -2.59 4.30 -1.94
CA TYR A 31 -2.26 4.78 -3.28
C TYR A 31 -3.54 4.85 -4.12
N GLY A 32 -3.40 5.27 -5.37
CA GLY A 32 -4.51 5.33 -6.29
C GLY A 32 -5.44 6.53 -6.05
N SER A 33 -6.69 6.41 -6.47
CA SER A 33 -7.63 7.53 -6.52
C SER A 33 -7.87 8.17 -5.14
N ARG A 34 -7.94 7.37 -4.07
CA ARG A 34 -8.15 7.92 -2.73
C ARG A 34 -6.94 8.69 -2.21
N ALA A 35 -5.74 8.27 -2.57
CA ALA A 35 -4.52 9.01 -2.22
C ALA A 35 -4.45 10.35 -2.94
N ARG A 36 -5.02 10.42 -4.15
CA ARG A 36 -5.01 11.62 -5.00
C ARG A 36 -6.26 12.48 -4.85
N ASN A 37 -7.15 12.15 -3.93
CA ASN A 37 -8.42 12.84 -3.68
C ASN A 37 -9.34 12.88 -4.92
N LYS A 38 -9.30 11.83 -5.73
CA LYS A 38 -10.12 11.69 -6.95
C LYS A 38 -11.14 10.57 -6.83
N ALA A 39 -11.29 10.00 -5.65
CA ALA A 39 -12.18 8.86 -5.42
C ALA A 39 -13.63 9.30 -5.28
N GLY A 40 -14.54 8.50 -5.82
CA GLY A 40 -15.96 8.57 -5.49
C GLY A 40 -16.27 7.85 -4.18
N ALA A 41 -17.51 7.97 -3.72
CA ALA A 41 -17.93 7.38 -2.45
C ALA A 41 -17.77 5.85 -2.40
N ASN A 42 -17.87 5.19 -3.55
CA ASN A 42 -17.79 3.74 -3.66
C ASN A 42 -16.44 3.23 -4.18
N SER A 43 -15.44 4.10 -4.26
CA SER A 43 -14.10 3.69 -4.70
C SER A 43 -13.42 2.81 -3.66
N ASP A 44 -12.67 1.82 -4.12
CA ASP A 44 -11.87 0.96 -3.25
C ASP A 44 -10.75 1.74 -2.57
N TYR A 45 -10.38 1.30 -1.38
CA TYR A 45 -9.13 1.72 -0.75
C TYR A 45 -8.01 0.84 -1.28
N ASP A 46 -7.10 1.44 -2.04
CA ASP A 46 -5.94 0.74 -2.60
C ASP A 46 -4.77 0.87 -1.63
N LEU A 47 -4.40 -0.25 -1.03
CA LEU A 47 -3.39 -0.30 0.03
C LEU A 47 -2.18 -1.12 -0.42
N ALA A 48 -1.00 -0.67 -0.04
CA ALA A 48 0.24 -1.41 -0.22
C ALA A 48 0.86 -1.70 1.14
N VAL A 49 1.40 -2.90 1.30
CA VAL A 49 1.97 -3.37 2.57
C VAL A 49 3.39 -3.87 2.35
N ALA A 50 4.28 -3.51 3.27
CA ALA A 50 5.56 -4.21 3.45
C ALA A 50 5.37 -5.19 4.60
N PHE A 51 5.44 -6.48 4.30
CA PHE A 51 5.31 -7.53 5.31
C PHE A 51 6.64 -7.79 6.01
N LYS A 52 6.57 -8.10 7.30
CA LYS A 52 7.74 -8.35 8.12
C LYS A 52 8.52 -9.58 7.66
N THR A 53 7.81 -10.68 7.37
CA THR A 53 8.44 -11.95 7.01
C THR A 53 8.29 -12.25 5.54
N TYR A 54 9.28 -12.97 5.01
CA TYR A 54 9.22 -13.49 3.65
C TYR A 54 8.64 -14.90 3.66
N ILE A 55 7.63 -15.15 2.86
CA ILE A 55 7.07 -16.48 2.67
C ILE A 55 7.71 -17.12 1.46
N SER A 56 8.45 -18.22 1.66
CA SER A 56 9.19 -18.87 0.58
C SER A 56 8.30 -19.65 -0.40
N GLU A 57 7.15 -20.16 0.07
CA GLU A 57 6.22 -20.87 -0.80
C GLU A 57 5.49 -19.86 -1.71
N PRO A 58 5.61 -20.01 -3.06
CA PRO A 58 5.14 -18.98 -3.99
C PRO A 58 3.64 -18.72 -3.96
N VAL A 59 2.81 -19.73 -3.81
CA VAL A 59 1.36 -19.57 -3.79
C VAL A 59 0.92 -18.86 -2.51
N GLU A 60 1.45 -19.28 -1.36
CA GLU A 60 1.15 -18.62 -0.08
C GLU A 60 1.60 -17.16 -0.09
N ARG A 61 2.79 -16.90 -0.62
CA ARG A 61 3.31 -15.54 -0.72
C ARG A 61 2.40 -14.66 -1.56
N ARG A 62 1.94 -15.16 -2.71
CA ARG A 62 1.05 -14.42 -3.61
C ARG A 62 -0.31 -14.17 -3.00
N LEU A 63 -0.84 -15.13 -2.24
CA LEU A 63 -2.18 -15.04 -1.65
C LEU A 63 -2.21 -14.21 -0.37
N ARG A 64 -1.08 -14.01 0.31
CA ARG A 64 -1.05 -13.31 1.59
C ARG A 64 -1.73 -11.93 1.55
N PRO A 65 -1.41 -11.03 0.59
CA PRO A 65 -2.09 -9.74 0.55
C PRO A 65 -3.59 -9.86 0.26
N GLU A 66 -3.99 -10.82 -0.59
CA GLU A 66 -5.41 -11.02 -0.88
C GLU A 66 -6.17 -11.53 0.35
N MET A 67 -5.57 -12.43 1.13
CA MET A 67 -6.17 -12.96 2.35
C MET A 67 -6.29 -11.85 3.41
N LEU A 68 -5.30 -10.98 3.50
CA LEU A 68 -5.35 -9.84 4.40
C LEU A 68 -6.47 -8.88 4.00
N ALA A 69 -6.60 -8.60 2.72
CA ALA A 69 -7.67 -7.75 2.20
C ALA A 69 -9.05 -8.32 2.53
N LEU A 70 -9.21 -9.63 2.37
CA LEU A 70 -10.48 -10.29 2.68
C LEU A 70 -10.80 -10.20 4.18
N ALA A 71 -9.81 -10.42 5.04
CA ALA A 71 -9.99 -10.32 6.49
C ALA A 71 -10.38 -8.90 6.92
N TRP A 72 -9.72 -7.90 6.37
CA TRP A 72 -10.02 -6.50 6.71
C TRP A 72 -11.36 -6.06 6.14
N HIS A 73 -11.71 -6.52 4.94
CA HIS A 73 -13.05 -6.27 4.38
C HIS A 73 -14.14 -6.82 5.28
N LYS A 74 -13.98 -8.02 5.80
CA LYS A 74 -14.95 -8.63 6.71
C LYS A 74 -15.10 -7.83 8.00
N GLN A 75 -14.00 -7.30 8.53
CA GLN A 75 -14.05 -6.54 9.78
C GLN A 75 -14.62 -5.14 9.60
N LEU A 76 -14.30 -4.47 8.51
CA LEU A 76 -14.64 -3.06 8.31
C LEU A 76 -15.83 -2.83 7.39
N ASN A 77 -16.22 -3.84 6.64
CA ASN A 77 -17.29 -3.77 5.64
C ASN A 77 -17.10 -2.61 4.64
N ILE A 78 -15.87 -2.44 4.18
CA ILE A 78 -15.50 -1.45 3.15
C ILE A 78 -14.75 -2.14 2.02
N PRO A 79 -14.91 -1.66 0.77
CA PRO A 79 -14.13 -2.22 -0.34
C PRO A 79 -12.68 -1.79 -0.24
N LEU A 80 -11.77 -2.75 -0.26
CA LEU A 80 -10.35 -2.47 -0.24
C LEU A 80 -9.60 -3.56 -0.98
N SER A 81 -8.42 -3.19 -1.49
CA SER A 81 -7.47 -4.12 -2.08
C SER A 81 -6.11 -3.90 -1.45
N ILE A 82 -5.33 -4.97 -1.35
CA ILE A 82 -4.00 -4.92 -0.75
C ILE A 82 -3.01 -5.55 -1.70
N ILE A 83 -1.88 -4.87 -1.91
CA ILE A 83 -0.75 -5.42 -2.65
C ILE A 83 0.47 -5.51 -1.74
N ASP A 84 1.35 -6.45 -2.05
CA ASP A 84 2.65 -6.59 -1.41
C ASP A 84 3.67 -5.77 -2.20
N ILE A 85 4.26 -4.76 -1.57
CA ILE A 85 5.19 -3.84 -2.23
C ILE A 85 6.42 -4.55 -2.82
N ASN A 86 6.75 -5.72 -2.28
CA ASN A 86 7.91 -6.50 -2.72
C ASN A 86 7.59 -7.47 -3.87
N GLN A 87 6.31 -7.65 -4.22
CA GLN A 87 5.89 -8.61 -5.25
C GLN A 87 5.33 -7.97 -6.50
N VAL A 88 4.86 -6.73 -6.41
CA VAL A 88 4.22 -6.08 -7.56
C VAL A 88 5.25 -5.61 -8.59
N PRO A 89 4.85 -5.47 -9.86
CA PRO A 89 5.74 -4.90 -10.88
C PRO A 89 6.18 -3.48 -10.51
N LEU A 90 7.37 -3.11 -10.98
CA LEU A 90 7.97 -1.81 -10.68
C LEU A 90 7.07 -0.61 -10.98
N PRO A 91 6.34 -0.54 -12.11
CA PRO A 91 5.45 0.61 -12.37
C PRO A 91 4.39 0.80 -11.29
N LEU A 92 3.83 -0.29 -10.76
CA LEU A 92 2.83 -0.20 -9.70
C LEU A 92 3.48 0.22 -8.37
N ALA A 93 4.63 -0.36 -8.04
CA ALA A 93 5.38 0.04 -6.84
C ALA A 93 5.76 1.52 -6.89
N TYR A 94 6.17 2.00 -8.06
CA TYR A 94 6.48 3.41 -8.26
C TYR A 94 5.26 4.31 -8.03
N THR A 95 4.08 3.88 -8.50
CA THR A 95 2.84 4.63 -8.25
C THR A 95 2.57 4.80 -6.76
N VAL A 96 2.82 3.74 -5.97
CA VAL A 96 2.65 3.80 -4.51
C VAL A 96 3.55 4.88 -3.90
N VAL A 97 4.82 4.88 -4.27
CA VAL A 97 5.80 5.84 -3.73
C VAL A 97 5.48 7.25 -4.22
N GLN A 98 5.12 7.39 -5.49
CA GLN A 98 4.80 8.69 -6.09
C GLN A 98 3.58 9.34 -5.45
N ASP A 99 2.54 8.55 -5.12
CA ASP A 99 1.36 9.05 -4.44
C ASP A 99 1.67 9.53 -3.01
N ASN A 100 2.76 9.07 -2.44
CA ASN A 100 3.36 9.58 -1.21
C ASN A 100 2.36 9.69 -0.04
N THR A 101 1.54 8.69 0.16
CA THR A 101 0.56 8.66 1.24
C THR A 101 0.82 7.50 2.18
N LEU A 102 1.73 7.73 3.11
CA LEU A 102 2.04 6.79 4.17
C LEU A 102 0.92 6.82 5.21
N LEU A 103 0.33 5.68 5.50
CA LEU A 103 -0.69 5.57 6.55
C LEU A 103 -0.10 5.12 7.89
N TYR A 104 0.84 4.18 7.87
CA TYR A 104 1.40 3.64 9.09
C TYR A 104 2.77 3.01 8.84
N SER A 105 3.68 3.17 9.79
CA SER A 105 5.00 2.55 9.74
C SER A 105 5.45 2.13 11.13
N LYS A 106 5.72 0.83 11.31
CA LYS A 106 6.37 0.29 12.50
C LYS A 106 7.88 0.37 12.41
N ASN A 107 8.40 0.45 11.18
CA ASN A 107 9.84 0.36 10.91
C ASN A 107 10.17 1.37 9.81
N ASP A 108 10.59 2.56 10.24
CA ASP A 108 10.89 3.65 9.30
C ASP A 108 12.12 3.33 8.43
N TYR A 109 13.06 2.57 8.93
CA TYR A 109 14.19 2.11 8.13
C TYR A 109 13.70 1.24 6.97
N ARG A 110 12.77 0.31 7.23
CA ARG A 110 12.18 -0.54 6.20
C ARG A 110 11.43 0.30 5.17
N ARG A 111 10.65 1.28 5.63
CA ARG A 111 9.92 2.18 4.74
C ARG A 111 10.86 2.94 3.82
N MET A 112 11.88 3.56 4.38
CA MET A 112 12.84 4.35 3.60
C MET A 112 13.60 3.48 2.60
N THR A 113 14.00 2.30 3.02
CA THR A 113 14.72 1.35 2.15
C THR A 113 13.86 0.92 0.95
N GLU A 114 12.58 0.61 1.20
CA GLU A 114 11.67 0.22 0.12
C GLU A 114 11.42 1.37 -0.85
N GLU A 115 11.14 2.55 -0.33
CA GLU A 115 10.89 3.73 -1.17
C GLU A 115 12.12 4.07 -2.00
N GLN A 116 13.30 4.05 -1.42
CA GLN A 116 14.56 4.35 -2.11
C GLN A 116 14.86 3.30 -3.18
N ARG A 117 14.66 2.02 -2.88
CA ARG A 117 14.86 0.93 -3.84
C ARG A 117 13.98 1.11 -5.06
N ILE A 118 12.72 1.42 -4.85
CA ILE A 118 11.73 1.59 -5.93
C ILE A 118 12.09 2.81 -6.78
N MET A 119 12.39 3.93 -6.14
CA MET A 119 12.75 5.16 -6.85
C MET A 119 14.02 4.98 -7.67
N SER A 120 15.04 4.33 -7.09
CA SER A 120 16.31 4.09 -7.78
C SER A 120 16.13 3.18 -8.99
N LYS A 121 15.37 2.11 -8.86
CA LYS A 121 15.09 1.21 -9.98
C LYS A 121 14.32 1.91 -11.08
N TRP A 122 13.35 2.73 -10.71
CA TRP A 122 12.57 3.49 -11.69
C TRP A 122 13.45 4.47 -12.46
N GLU A 123 14.34 5.17 -11.79
CA GLU A 123 15.28 6.10 -12.44
C GLU A 123 16.20 5.38 -13.40
N ILE A 124 16.75 4.24 -13.01
CA ILE A 124 17.62 3.44 -13.87
C ILE A 124 16.87 2.99 -15.14
N ASP A 125 15.66 2.45 -14.97
CA ASP A 125 14.85 2.00 -16.10
C ASP A 125 14.45 3.16 -17.01
N TYR A 126 14.08 4.30 -16.43
CA TYR A 126 13.74 5.50 -17.19
C TYR A 126 14.94 6.00 -18.00
N CYS A 127 16.11 6.11 -17.39
CA CYS A 127 17.32 6.55 -18.06
C CYS A 127 17.74 5.59 -19.18
N TYR A 128 17.64 4.29 -18.93
CA TYR A 128 17.92 3.28 -19.94
C TYR A 128 16.99 3.43 -21.14
N HIS A 129 15.70 3.54 -20.89
CA HIS A 129 14.67 3.66 -21.92
C HIS A 129 14.87 4.92 -22.75
N LYS A 130 15.11 6.05 -22.10
CA LYS A 130 15.36 7.32 -22.75
C LYS A 130 16.60 7.27 -23.64
N LYS A 131 17.68 6.61 -23.17
CA LYS A 131 18.92 6.48 -23.90
C LYS A 131 18.80 5.60 -25.16
N HIS A 132 17.99 4.53 -25.10
CA HIS A 132 17.94 3.52 -26.16
C HIS A 132 16.75 3.68 -27.10
N TYR A 133 15.70 4.40 -26.71
CA TYR A 133 14.45 4.49 -27.45
C TYR A 133 13.95 5.91 -27.70
N ALA A 134 14.66 6.90 -27.21
CA ALA A 134 14.28 8.30 -27.43
C ALA A 134 14.88 8.85 -28.70
#